data_eff3a491dcd9f9e4c3c567c66b9c9307
#
_entry.id   eff3a491dcd9f9e4c3c567c66b9c9307
#
_cell.length_a   1.000
_cell.length_b   1.000
_cell.length_c   1.000
_cell.angle_alpha   90.00
_cell.angle_beta   90.00
_cell.angle_gamma   90.00
#
_symmetry.space_group_name_H-M   'P 1'
#
loop_
_entity.id
_entity.type
_entity.pdbx_description
1 polymer ?
#
loop_
_entity_poly.entity_id
_entity_poly.type
_entity_poly.pdbx_seq_one_letter_code
_entity_poly.pdbx_strand_id
1 'polypeptide(L)'
;LFMFITRTISQVFVLMFFILISNFSIGQTNELKGWSAVEYGLEINDLWQIDFSQHFRLKEDLNEVDSYITESEISYEPLKKLTLSGQLRYYSRNDNNGGIQGYENMMRYRFGVEKKFTTNKLNFELRLAYQNRFSLDRDNRFKKRIRIRPLIELKIKEWSNNPKIYFEYLNEIDGNEQKAYRYGLSNKINTVNSQSITLRYFYQKYKERFTPNSSAHILSI
;
A
#
# COMPACT_ATOMS: atom_id res chain seq x y z
N LEU A 1 -20.35 -26.48 -17.68
CA LEU A 1 -19.13 -26.08 -18.42
C LEU A 1 -18.55 -24.76 -17.88
N PHE A 2 -19.35 -23.74 -17.68
CA PHE A 2 -18.92 -22.39 -17.19
C PHE A 2 -18.26 -22.44 -15.80
N MET A 3 -18.81 -23.20 -14.88
CA MET A 3 -18.25 -23.32 -13.52
C MET A 3 -16.87 -24.00 -13.47
N PHE A 4 -16.55 -24.83 -14.46
CA PHE A 4 -15.22 -25.45 -14.61
C PHE A 4 -14.18 -24.42 -15.11
N ILE A 5 -14.55 -23.55 -16.06
CA ILE A 5 -13.66 -22.55 -16.64
C ILE A 5 -13.25 -21.49 -15.60
N THR A 6 -14.19 -21.01 -14.77
CA THR A 6 -13.88 -20.04 -13.72
C THR A 6 -12.97 -20.62 -12.64
N ARG A 7 -13.12 -21.90 -12.31
CA ARG A 7 -12.28 -22.59 -11.34
C ARG A 7 -10.85 -22.79 -11.88
N THR A 8 -10.71 -23.10 -13.17
CA THR A 8 -9.41 -23.28 -13.84
C THR A 8 -8.67 -21.95 -13.97
N ILE A 9 -9.35 -20.86 -14.31
CA ILE A 9 -8.74 -19.51 -14.38
C ILE A 9 -8.24 -19.06 -13.00
N SER A 10 -9.00 -19.32 -11.95
CA SER A 10 -8.57 -19.03 -10.57
C SER A 10 -7.32 -19.83 -10.17
N GLN A 11 -7.26 -21.10 -10.54
CA GLN A 11 -6.11 -21.95 -10.27
C GLN A 11 -4.87 -21.54 -11.07
N VAL A 12 -5.03 -21.13 -12.33
CA VAL A 12 -3.94 -20.61 -13.17
C VAL A 12 -3.42 -19.28 -12.60
N PHE A 13 -4.29 -18.42 -12.09
CA PHE A 13 -3.88 -17.16 -11.48
C PHE A 13 -3.10 -17.38 -10.17
N VAL A 14 -3.54 -18.33 -9.36
CA VAL A 14 -2.82 -18.76 -8.14
C VAL A 14 -1.48 -19.39 -8.50
N LEU A 15 -1.43 -20.23 -9.53
CA LEU A 15 -0.19 -20.84 -10.01
C LEU A 15 0.78 -19.81 -10.59
N MET A 16 0.32 -18.87 -11.42
CA MET A 16 1.11 -17.72 -11.90
C MET A 16 1.64 -16.87 -10.76
N PHE A 17 0.84 -16.66 -9.72
CA PHE A 17 1.25 -15.93 -8.52
C PHE A 17 2.41 -16.63 -7.80
N PHE A 18 2.35 -17.96 -7.66
CA PHE A 18 3.44 -18.76 -7.08
C PHE A 18 4.69 -18.81 -7.98
N ILE A 19 4.54 -18.90 -9.30
CA ILE A 19 5.66 -18.87 -10.26
C ILE A 19 6.35 -17.51 -10.26
N LEU A 20 5.62 -16.40 -10.13
CA LEU A 20 6.20 -15.06 -10.00
C LEU A 20 7.00 -14.88 -8.71
N ILE A 21 6.62 -15.56 -7.63
CA ILE A 21 7.36 -15.52 -6.36
C ILE A 21 8.66 -16.33 -6.44
N SER A 22 8.70 -17.44 -7.19
CA SER A 22 9.83 -18.36 -7.23
C SER A 22 11.05 -17.90 -8.04
N ASN A 23 10.94 -16.88 -8.88
CA ASN A 23 12.02 -16.45 -9.79
C ASN A 23 12.90 -15.30 -9.27
N PHE A 24 12.77 -14.85 -8.02
CA PHE A 24 13.52 -13.72 -7.50
C PHE A 24 14.68 -14.12 -6.60
N SER A 25 15.63 -14.87 -7.12
CA SER A 25 16.89 -15.14 -6.43
C SER A 25 18.06 -14.60 -7.24
N ILE A 26 18.38 -13.32 -7.11
CA ILE A 26 19.66 -12.76 -7.59
C ILE A 26 20.10 -11.59 -6.70
N GLY A 27 21.14 -11.77 -5.94
CA GLY A 27 22.23 -10.82 -5.63
C GLY A 27 21.95 -9.42 -5.07
N GLN A 28 20.72 -9.07 -4.72
CA GLN A 28 20.37 -7.87 -3.97
C GLN A 28 19.82 -8.28 -2.62
N THR A 29 19.98 -7.47 -1.59
CA THR A 29 19.32 -7.69 -0.31
C THR A 29 17.81 -7.61 -0.52
N ASN A 30 17.22 -8.73 -0.90
CA ASN A 30 15.79 -8.89 -1.07
C ASN A 30 15.19 -9.31 0.27
N GLU A 31 14.38 -8.46 0.84
CA GLU A 31 13.71 -8.73 2.11
C GLU A 31 12.24 -9.07 1.86
N LEU A 32 11.73 -10.09 2.53
CA LEU A 32 10.30 -10.38 2.57
C LEU A 32 9.65 -9.68 3.77
N LYS A 33 8.61 -8.89 3.51
CA LYS A 33 7.82 -8.19 4.53
C LYS A 33 6.38 -8.66 4.54
N GLY A 34 5.79 -8.71 5.74
CA GLY A 34 4.38 -9.00 5.95
C GLY A 34 3.64 -7.78 6.48
N TRP A 35 2.52 -7.43 5.88
CA TRP A 35 1.66 -6.34 6.36
C TRP A 35 0.24 -6.85 6.51
N SER A 36 -0.35 -6.61 7.66
CA SER A 36 -1.77 -6.87 7.90
C SER A 36 -2.45 -5.60 8.38
N ALA A 37 -3.73 -5.46 8.07
CA ALA A 37 -4.53 -4.33 8.51
C ALA A 37 -5.98 -4.74 8.73
N VAL A 38 -6.59 -4.11 9.73
CA VAL A 38 -8.05 -4.07 9.89
C VAL A 38 -8.47 -2.63 9.65
N GLU A 39 -9.48 -2.45 8.80
CA GLU A 39 -10.00 -1.15 8.41
C GLU A 39 -11.50 -1.09 8.65
N TYR A 40 -11.96 -0.01 9.23
CA TYR A 40 -13.36 0.32 9.45
C TYR A 40 -13.69 1.64 8.78
N GLY A 41 -14.61 1.62 7.81
CA GLY A 41 -15.08 2.79 7.08
C GLY A 41 -16.45 3.22 7.59
N LEU A 42 -16.62 4.52 7.79
CA LEU A 42 -17.85 5.17 8.15
C LEU A 42 -18.22 6.21 7.08
N GLU A 43 -19.29 5.93 6.34
CA GLU A 43 -19.89 6.89 5.43
C GLU A 43 -20.75 7.88 6.23
N ILE A 44 -20.36 9.16 6.27
CA ILE A 44 -21.11 10.22 6.95
C ILE A 44 -22.28 10.64 6.08
N ASN A 45 -22.01 10.83 4.79
CA ASN A 45 -22.98 11.10 3.74
C ASN A 45 -22.36 10.81 2.37
N ASP A 46 -23.06 11.12 1.28
CA ASP A 46 -22.62 10.85 -0.10
C ASP A 46 -21.30 11.54 -0.48
N LEU A 47 -20.86 12.54 0.26
CA LEU A 47 -19.64 13.30 -0.02
C LEU A 47 -18.49 13.02 0.94
N TRP A 48 -18.78 12.56 2.17
CA TRP A 48 -17.79 12.44 3.24
C TRP A 48 -17.73 11.03 3.79
N GLN A 49 -16.51 10.51 3.89
CA GLN A 49 -16.18 9.23 4.50
C GLN A 49 -15.03 9.40 5.49
N ILE A 50 -15.07 8.67 6.59
CA ILE A 50 -13.96 8.54 7.55
C ILE A 50 -13.58 7.06 7.63
N ASP A 51 -12.28 6.80 7.52
CA ASP A 51 -11.72 5.47 7.65
C ASP A 51 -10.78 5.43 8.86
N PHE A 52 -10.88 4.37 9.65
CA PHE A 52 -9.95 4.05 10.73
C PHE A 52 -9.29 2.73 10.43
N SER A 53 -7.97 2.66 10.61
CA SER A 53 -7.26 1.41 10.40
C SER A 53 -6.16 1.18 11.42
N GLN A 54 -6.00 -0.10 11.76
CA GLN A 54 -4.91 -0.60 12.59
C GLN A 54 -4.06 -1.55 11.74
N HIS A 55 -2.74 -1.27 11.66
CA HIS A 55 -1.83 -2.08 10.87
C HIS A 55 -0.78 -2.72 11.78
N PHE A 56 -0.40 -3.93 11.40
CA PHE A 56 0.72 -4.68 11.93
C PHE A 56 1.68 -5.04 10.81
N ARG A 57 2.98 -4.82 11.01
CA ARG A 57 3.99 -5.06 9.99
C ARG A 57 5.13 -5.89 10.52
N LEU A 58 5.60 -6.80 9.68
CA LEU A 58 6.77 -7.63 9.89
C LEU A 58 7.86 -7.25 8.89
N LYS A 59 9.11 -7.35 9.30
CA LYS A 59 10.34 -7.17 8.52
C LYS A 59 11.25 -8.39 8.68
N GLU A 60 12.45 -8.37 8.09
CA GLU A 60 13.49 -9.39 8.22
C GLU A 60 12.94 -10.80 7.95
N ASP A 61 12.39 -10.97 6.72
CA ASP A 61 11.80 -12.22 6.26
C ASP A 61 10.70 -12.78 7.18
N LEU A 62 9.86 -11.86 7.70
CA LEU A 62 8.74 -12.10 8.61
C LEU A 62 9.13 -12.48 10.05
N ASN A 63 10.41 -12.40 10.40
CA ASN A 63 10.90 -12.84 11.71
C ASN A 63 10.83 -11.74 12.79
N GLU A 64 10.70 -10.48 12.38
CA GLU A 64 10.72 -9.37 13.32
C GLU A 64 9.57 -8.40 13.09
N VAL A 65 9.04 -7.85 14.17
CA VAL A 65 8.04 -6.77 14.10
C VAL A 65 8.71 -5.50 13.58
N ASP A 66 8.18 -4.93 12.48
CA ASP A 66 8.61 -3.61 11.98
C ASP A 66 7.85 -2.48 12.69
N SER A 67 6.51 -2.57 12.74
CA SER A 67 5.73 -1.48 13.30
C SER A 67 4.28 -1.83 13.61
N TYR A 68 3.75 -1.16 14.63
CA TYR A 68 2.33 -0.99 14.87
C TYR A 68 1.91 0.38 14.38
N ILE A 69 0.77 0.46 13.67
CA ILE A 69 0.34 1.71 13.06
C ILE A 69 -1.15 1.90 13.27
N THR A 70 -1.50 3.06 13.80
CA THR A 70 -2.89 3.52 13.88
C THR A 70 -3.09 4.66 12.88
N GLU A 71 -4.15 4.62 12.09
CA GLU A 71 -4.40 5.57 11.04
C GLU A 71 -5.86 6.01 11.02
N SER A 72 -6.09 7.28 10.75
CA SER A 72 -7.38 7.84 10.37
C SER A 72 -7.25 8.60 9.06
N GLU A 73 -8.24 8.44 8.19
CA GLU A 73 -8.34 9.17 6.92
C GLU A 73 -9.73 9.76 6.79
N ILE A 74 -9.82 11.01 6.40
CA ILE A 74 -11.05 11.66 5.98
C ILE A 74 -11.00 11.89 4.49
N SER A 75 -12.06 11.51 3.79
CA SER A 75 -12.21 11.66 2.35
C SER A 75 -13.42 12.51 2.02
N TYR A 76 -13.26 13.37 1.02
CA TYR A 76 -14.29 14.25 0.49
C TYR A 76 -14.38 14.12 -1.04
N GLU A 77 -15.57 13.83 -1.57
CA GLU A 77 -15.83 13.72 -3.01
C GLU A 77 -16.63 14.94 -3.53
N PRO A 78 -15.98 16.10 -3.76
CA PRO A 78 -16.68 17.31 -4.22
C PRO A 78 -17.30 17.19 -5.60
N LEU A 79 -16.73 16.33 -6.42
CA LEU A 79 -17.18 16.04 -7.78
C LEU A 79 -17.10 14.55 -8.00
N LYS A 80 -18.03 14.00 -8.76
CA LYS A 80 -18.06 12.57 -9.11
C LYS A 80 -16.68 12.08 -9.58
N LYS A 81 -16.16 11.06 -8.90
CA LYS A 81 -14.85 10.45 -9.20
C LYS A 81 -13.63 11.35 -8.93
N LEU A 82 -13.78 12.42 -8.20
CA LEU A 82 -12.68 13.24 -7.69
C LEU A 82 -12.72 13.23 -6.18
N THR A 83 -11.72 12.62 -5.55
CA THR A 83 -11.63 12.51 -4.10
C THR A 83 -10.45 13.32 -3.58
N LEU A 84 -10.70 14.14 -2.57
CA LEU A 84 -9.69 14.80 -1.75
C LEU A 84 -9.56 14.02 -0.45
N SER A 85 -8.36 13.80 0.05
CA SER A 85 -8.18 13.09 1.32
C SER A 85 -7.15 13.74 2.22
N GLY A 86 -7.42 13.68 3.52
CA GLY A 86 -6.49 14.01 4.60
C GLY A 86 -6.30 12.80 5.51
N GLN A 87 -5.07 12.45 5.82
CA GLN A 87 -4.75 11.27 6.62
C GLN A 87 -3.78 11.64 7.74
N LEU A 88 -4.04 11.09 8.91
CA LEU A 88 -3.15 11.14 10.05
C LEU A 88 -2.78 9.70 10.43
N ARG A 89 -1.48 9.46 10.68
CA ARG A 89 -0.96 8.14 11.02
C ARG A 89 0.06 8.25 12.15
N TYR A 90 -0.16 7.47 13.19
CA TYR A 90 0.79 7.24 14.27
C TYR A 90 1.51 5.92 14.04
N TYR A 91 2.82 5.90 14.27
CA TYR A 91 3.67 4.71 14.20
C TYR A 91 4.34 4.49 15.54
N SER A 92 4.36 3.24 15.98
CA SER A 92 5.34 2.72 16.92
C SER A 92 6.23 1.78 16.12
N ARG A 93 7.41 2.25 15.72
CA ARG A 93 8.32 1.54 14.82
C ARG A 93 9.48 0.94 15.60
N ASN A 94 9.70 -0.36 15.40
CA ASN A 94 10.86 -1.04 15.97
C ASN A 94 12.14 -0.60 15.22
N ASP A 95 13.01 0.12 15.93
CA ASP A 95 14.30 0.61 15.45
C ASP A 95 15.42 -0.11 16.21
N ASN A 96 15.90 -1.23 15.62
CA ASN A 96 16.98 -2.03 16.18
C ASN A 96 18.35 -1.67 15.59
N ASN A 97 18.44 -0.58 14.82
CA ASN A 97 19.67 -0.15 14.16
C ASN A 97 20.34 0.98 14.95
N GLY A 98 21.61 0.77 15.29
CA GLY A 98 22.44 1.78 15.95
C GLY A 98 22.44 1.75 17.47
N GLY A 99 22.83 2.85 18.11
CA GLY A 99 23.00 2.95 19.56
C GLY A 99 21.72 3.08 20.38
N ILE A 100 20.58 3.30 19.74
CA ILE A 100 19.26 3.35 20.40
C ILE A 100 18.44 2.21 19.87
N GLN A 101 18.10 1.28 20.74
CA GLN A 101 17.26 0.11 20.41
C GLN A 101 15.88 0.28 21.04
N GLY A 102 14.85 -0.19 20.34
CA GLY A 102 13.47 -0.19 20.81
C GLY A 102 12.52 0.48 19.83
N TYR A 103 11.38 0.94 20.35
CA TYR A 103 10.34 1.55 19.52
C TYR A 103 10.51 3.06 19.44
N GLU A 104 10.55 3.58 18.21
CA GLU A 104 10.48 5.01 17.89
C GLU A 104 9.05 5.39 17.52
N ASN A 105 8.53 6.42 18.17
CA ASN A 105 7.21 6.95 17.90
C ASN A 105 7.28 8.03 16.82
N MET A 106 6.42 7.94 15.83
CA MET A 106 6.39 8.88 14.72
C MET A 106 4.95 9.24 14.35
N MET A 107 4.79 10.45 13.85
CA MET A 107 3.54 10.90 13.23
C MET A 107 3.75 11.14 11.73
N ARG A 108 2.70 10.90 10.96
CA ARG A 108 2.65 11.25 9.54
C ARG A 108 1.30 11.85 9.20
N TYR A 109 1.31 12.98 8.53
CA TYR A 109 0.15 13.46 7.82
C TYR A 109 0.34 13.31 6.30
N ARG A 110 -0.76 13.12 5.60
CA ARG A 110 -0.81 13.02 4.14
C ARG A 110 -2.03 13.76 3.63
N PHE A 111 -1.85 14.52 2.56
CA PHE A 111 -2.93 15.10 1.76
C PHE A 111 -2.89 14.49 0.37
N GLY A 112 -4.03 14.12 -0.15
CA GLY A 112 -4.15 13.41 -1.41
C GLY A 112 -5.27 13.95 -2.28
N VAL A 113 -5.05 13.84 -3.60
CA VAL A 113 -6.06 14.05 -4.63
C VAL A 113 -6.08 12.80 -5.49
N GLU A 114 -7.26 12.24 -5.70
CA GLU A 114 -7.48 11.05 -6.52
C GLU A 114 -8.54 11.33 -7.57
N LYS A 115 -8.25 10.98 -8.82
CA LYS A 115 -9.19 11.04 -9.94
C LYS A 115 -9.37 9.67 -10.55
N LYS A 116 -10.64 9.25 -10.69
CA LYS A 116 -11.03 8.00 -11.35
C LYS A 116 -11.58 8.26 -12.75
N PHE A 117 -11.17 7.42 -13.69
CA PHE A 117 -11.67 7.38 -15.07
C PHE A 117 -12.22 5.98 -15.31
N THR A 118 -13.44 5.89 -15.79
CA THR A 118 -14.12 4.61 -15.97
C THR A 118 -14.45 4.40 -17.43
N THR A 119 -14.09 3.24 -17.95
CA THR A 119 -14.53 2.72 -19.24
C THR A 119 -15.29 1.41 -19.04
N ASN A 120 -15.82 0.85 -20.14
CA ASN A 120 -16.54 -0.42 -20.07
C ASN A 120 -15.67 -1.60 -19.59
N LYS A 121 -14.35 -1.56 -19.88
CA LYS A 121 -13.42 -2.68 -19.61
C LYS A 121 -12.46 -2.39 -18.48
N LEU A 122 -12.19 -1.11 -18.17
CA LEU A 122 -11.14 -0.69 -17.25
C LEU A 122 -11.63 0.46 -16.37
N ASN A 123 -11.17 0.47 -15.14
CA ASN A 123 -11.11 1.67 -14.31
C ASN A 123 -9.65 2.09 -14.21
N PHE A 124 -9.36 3.33 -14.52
CA PHE A 124 -8.08 3.96 -14.28
C PHE A 124 -8.19 4.94 -13.11
N GLU A 125 -7.25 4.92 -12.20
CA GLU A 125 -7.17 5.81 -11.05
C GLU A 125 -5.79 6.45 -11.00
N LEU A 126 -5.73 7.76 -10.83
CA LEU A 126 -4.50 8.48 -10.58
C LEU A 126 -4.59 9.17 -9.21
N ARG A 127 -3.66 8.84 -8.31
CA ARG A 127 -3.52 9.50 -7.01
C ARG A 127 -2.22 10.28 -6.95
N LEU A 128 -2.34 11.55 -6.56
CA LEU A 128 -1.23 12.41 -6.18
C LEU A 128 -1.33 12.70 -4.69
N ALA A 129 -0.22 12.63 -3.97
CA ALA A 129 -0.24 12.93 -2.54
C ALA A 129 1.07 13.57 -2.08
N TYR A 130 0.95 14.47 -1.12
CA TYR A 130 2.04 14.96 -0.30
C TYR A 130 1.94 14.33 1.09
N GLN A 131 3.07 13.93 1.65
CA GLN A 131 3.15 13.45 3.02
C GLN A 131 4.36 14.01 3.75
N ASN A 132 4.20 14.21 5.04
CA ASN A 132 5.32 14.47 5.95
C ASN A 132 5.23 13.52 7.13
N ARG A 133 6.34 12.84 7.44
CA ARG A 133 6.51 11.99 8.61
C ARG A 133 7.60 12.59 9.48
N PHE A 134 7.38 12.67 10.77
CA PHE A 134 8.33 13.18 11.75
C PHE A 134 8.36 12.31 13.00
N SER A 135 9.50 12.29 13.65
CA SER A 135 9.69 11.61 14.93
C SER A 135 9.06 12.44 16.07
N LEU A 136 8.50 11.73 17.06
CA LEU A 136 8.03 12.33 18.31
C LEU A 136 9.12 12.24 19.41
N ASP A 137 10.07 11.33 19.21
CA ASP A 137 11.10 11.00 20.19
C ASP A 137 12.45 11.67 19.88
N ARG A 138 12.62 12.19 18.65
CA ARG A 138 13.88 12.76 18.16
C ARG A 138 13.65 14.07 17.42
N ASP A 139 14.39 15.09 17.80
CA ASP A 139 14.37 16.39 17.14
C ASP A 139 14.91 16.31 15.70
N ASN A 140 14.37 17.16 14.83
CA ASN A 140 14.83 17.34 13.43
C ASN A 140 14.79 16.07 12.55
N ARG A 141 14.14 14.99 12.97
CA ARG A 141 13.96 13.80 12.14
C ARG A 141 12.60 13.85 11.45
N PHE A 142 12.61 14.32 10.22
CA PHE A 142 11.41 14.40 9.39
C PHE A 142 11.70 13.87 7.98
N LYS A 143 10.64 13.49 7.26
CA LYS A 143 10.72 12.94 5.90
C LYS A 143 9.50 13.38 5.08
N LYS A 144 9.72 14.32 4.18
CA LYS A 144 8.70 14.84 3.26
C LYS A 144 8.77 14.11 1.93
N ARG A 145 7.61 13.69 1.39
CA ARG A 145 7.54 12.95 0.14
C ARG A 145 6.36 13.38 -0.73
N ILE A 146 6.60 13.40 -2.03
CA ILE A 146 5.55 13.39 -3.03
C ILE A 146 5.34 11.96 -3.48
N ARG A 147 4.08 11.59 -3.69
CA ARG A 147 3.66 10.26 -4.14
C ARG A 147 2.80 10.39 -5.37
N ILE A 148 3.08 9.57 -6.37
CA ILE A 148 2.28 9.44 -7.60
C ILE A 148 1.92 7.98 -7.75
N ARG A 149 0.63 7.67 -7.84
CA ARG A 149 0.15 6.28 -7.96
C ARG A 149 -0.91 6.16 -9.03
N PRO A 150 -0.56 5.83 -10.27
CA PRO A 150 -1.50 5.27 -11.24
C PRO A 150 -1.90 3.85 -10.84
N LEU A 151 -3.16 3.52 -11.06
CA LEU A 151 -3.75 2.22 -10.81
C LEU A 151 -4.71 1.87 -11.95
N ILE A 152 -4.70 0.62 -12.36
CA ILE A 152 -5.64 0.05 -13.34
C ILE A 152 -6.38 -1.11 -12.67
N GLU A 153 -7.70 -1.06 -12.71
CA GLU A 153 -8.59 -2.14 -12.33
C GLU A 153 -9.18 -2.77 -13.58
N LEU A 154 -9.00 -4.08 -13.72
CA LEU A 154 -9.53 -4.85 -14.83
C LEU A 154 -10.96 -5.31 -14.50
N LYS A 155 -11.95 -4.89 -15.30
CA LYS A 155 -13.32 -5.38 -15.17
C LYS A 155 -13.48 -6.68 -15.95
N ILE A 156 -13.55 -7.79 -15.24
CA ILE A 156 -13.75 -9.10 -15.83
C ILE A 156 -15.22 -9.45 -15.72
N LYS A 157 -15.85 -9.72 -16.88
CA LYS A 157 -17.26 -10.10 -16.95
C LYS A 157 -17.53 -11.31 -16.05
N GLU A 158 -18.59 -11.25 -15.27
CA GLU A 158 -19.04 -12.29 -14.33
C GLU A 158 -18.07 -12.58 -13.17
N TRP A 159 -17.05 -11.77 -13.00
CA TRP A 159 -16.13 -11.87 -11.85
C TRP A 159 -16.31 -10.66 -10.92
N SER A 160 -16.72 -10.91 -9.67
CA SER A 160 -16.98 -9.84 -8.68
C SER A 160 -15.70 -9.21 -8.13
N ASN A 161 -14.57 -9.90 -8.28
CA ASN A 161 -13.31 -9.53 -7.65
C ASN A 161 -12.33 -9.03 -8.72
N ASN A 162 -12.49 -7.77 -9.11
CA ASN A 162 -11.65 -7.16 -10.15
C ASN A 162 -10.21 -6.98 -9.67
N PRO A 163 -9.22 -7.60 -10.34
CA PRO A 163 -7.82 -7.42 -9.98
C PRO A 163 -7.35 -6.01 -10.33
N LYS A 164 -6.47 -5.48 -9.50
CA LYS A 164 -5.86 -4.16 -9.66
C LYS A 164 -4.36 -4.29 -9.82
N ILE A 165 -3.83 -3.54 -10.77
CA ILE A 165 -2.38 -3.37 -10.99
C ILE A 165 -2.06 -1.93 -10.69
N TYR A 166 -1.01 -1.68 -9.92
CA TYR A 166 -0.58 -0.32 -9.65
C TYR A 166 0.94 -0.18 -9.69
N PHE A 167 1.34 1.02 -10.04
CA PHE A 167 2.69 1.52 -9.87
C PHE A 167 2.64 2.65 -8.85
N GLU A 168 3.64 2.80 -7.99
CA GLU A 168 3.74 3.95 -7.11
C GLU A 168 5.17 4.47 -7.09
N TYR A 169 5.30 5.75 -7.35
CA TYR A 169 6.53 6.50 -7.22
C TYR A 169 6.47 7.38 -5.97
N LEU A 170 7.48 7.25 -5.12
CA LEU A 170 7.68 8.06 -3.93
C LEU A 170 8.99 8.80 -4.06
N ASN A 171 8.95 10.13 -4.02
CA ASN A 171 10.12 10.99 -4.07
C ASN A 171 10.24 11.79 -2.78
N GLU A 172 11.38 11.68 -2.11
CA GLU A 172 11.73 12.51 -0.95
C GLU A 172 12.21 13.87 -1.42
N ILE A 173 11.74 14.93 -0.78
CA ILE A 173 11.98 16.32 -1.20
C ILE A 173 12.71 17.17 -0.14
N ASP A 174 13.21 16.54 0.92
CA ASP A 174 13.82 17.20 2.08
C ASP A 174 15.31 16.83 2.30
N GLY A 175 16.05 16.58 1.22
CA GLY A 175 17.50 16.52 1.23
C GLY A 175 18.14 15.14 1.08
N ASN A 176 17.50 14.05 1.50
CA ASN A 176 18.07 12.70 1.35
C ASN A 176 17.89 12.08 -0.04
N GLU A 177 17.13 12.72 -0.91
CA GLU A 177 16.86 12.29 -2.28
C GLU A 177 16.48 10.80 -2.44
N GLN A 178 15.92 10.19 -1.38
CA GLN A 178 15.47 8.81 -1.45
C GLN A 178 14.26 8.69 -2.40
N LYS A 179 14.38 7.82 -3.38
CA LYS A 179 13.29 7.46 -4.28
C LYS A 179 12.86 6.04 -4.00
N ALA A 180 11.57 5.77 -4.05
CA ALA A 180 11.06 4.42 -3.96
C ALA A 180 10.06 4.17 -5.09
N TYR A 181 10.16 2.98 -5.67
CA TYR A 181 9.29 2.50 -6.73
C TYR A 181 8.59 1.26 -6.21
N ARG A 182 7.26 1.21 -6.36
CA ARG A 182 6.43 0.05 -6.03
C ARG A 182 5.67 -0.42 -7.24
N TYR A 183 5.70 -1.71 -7.47
CA TYR A 183 4.91 -2.38 -8.49
C TYR A 183 4.02 -3.39 -7.76
N GLY A 184 2.73 -3.30 -7.93
CA GLY A 184 1.83 -4.09 -7.10
C GLY A 184 0.64 -4.65 -7.84
N LEU A 185 0.17 -5.75 -7.28
CA LEU A 185 -1.07 -6.43 -7.62
C LEU A 185 -1.95 -6.46 -6.38
N SER A 186 -3.24 -6.28 -6.55
CA SER A 186 -4.20 -6.48 -5.47
C SER A 186 -5.50 -7.07 -5.97
N ASN A 187 -6.15 -7.79 -5.09
CA ASN A 187 -7.49 -8.32 -5.33
C ASN A 187 -8.33 -8.13 -4.07
N LYS A 188 -9.54 -7.60 -4.23
CA LYS A 188 -10.50 -7.42 -3.15
C LYS A 188 -11.59 -8.49 -3.28
N ILE A 189 -11.71 -9.32 -2.26
CA ILE A 189 -12.70 -10.39 -2.16
C ILE A 189 -13.80 -9.90 -1.23
N ASN A 190 -14.99 -9.67 -1.76
CA ASN A 190 -16.15 -9.32 -0.96
C ASN A 190 -16.70 -10.58 -0.28
N THR A 191 -16.94 -10.47 1.01
CA THR A 191 -17.56 -11.52 1.84
C THR A 191 -18.99 -11.12 2.22
N VAL A 192 -19.61 -11.87 3.09
CA VAL A 192 -20.96 -11.54 3.61
C VAL A 192 -20.90 -10.33 4.56
N ASN A 193 -22.04 -9.66 4.75
CA ASN A 193 -22.20 -8.55 5.71
C ASN A 193 -21.29 -7.33 5.44
N SER A 194 -21.17 -6.94 4.17
CA SER A 194 -20.37 -5.75 3.76
C SER A 194 -18.89 -5.81 4.14
N GLN A 195 -18.39 -6.98 4.51
CA GLN A 195 -16.98 -7.19 4.78
C GLN A 195 -16.21 -7.53 3.50
N SER A 196 -14.93 -7.28 3.50
CA SER A 196 -14.06 -7.66 2.39
C SER A 196 -12.64 -7.97 2.87
N ILE A 197 -11.98 -8.85 2.15
CA ILE A 197 -10.58 -9.16 2.35
C ILE A 197 -9.81 -8.65 1.13
N THR A 198 -8.76 -7.88 1.34
CA THR A 198 -7.92 -7.38 0.25
C THR A 198 -6.54 -8.00 0.34
N LEU A 199 -6.22 -8.85 -0.62
CA LEU A 199 -4.89 -9.42 -0.76
C LEU A 199 -4.07 -8.52 -1.67
N ARG A 200 -2.84 -8.17 -1.26
CA ARG A 200 -1.91 -7.35 -2.04
C ARG A 200 -0.54 -8.00 -2.03
N TYR A 201 0.10 -7.93 -3.18
CA TYR A 201 1.53 -8.18 -3.31
C TYR A 201 2.15 -6.97 -3.99
N PHE A 202 3.31 -6.51 -3.51
CA PHE A 202 4.08 -5.53 -4.23
C PHE A 202 5.59 -5.70 -4.01
N TYR A 203 6.30 -5.43 -5.08
CA TYR A 203 7.75 -5.32 -5.08
C TYR A 203 8.12 -3.85 -4.90
N GLN A 204 8.94 -3.55 -3.91
CA GLN A 204 9.41 -2.22 -3.63
C GLN A 204 10.92 -2.15 -3.80
N LYS A 205 11.37 -1.19 -4.62
CA LYS A 205 12.78 -0.89 -4.81
C LYS A 205 13.07 0.50 -4.28
N TYR A 206 14.07 0.61 -3.42
CA TYR A 206 14.62 1.88 -2.96
C TYR A 206 15.83 2.25 -3.79
N LYS A 207 15.94 3.53 -4.13
CA LYS A 207 17.12 4.13 -4.72
C LYS A 207 17.51 5.31 -3.84
N GLU A 208 18.67 5.22 -3.23
CA GLU A 208 19.25 6.26 -2.38
C GLU A 208 20.54 6.76 -3.02
N ARG A 209 20.91 8.00 -2.72
CA ARG A 209 22.09 8.63 -3.31
C ARG A 209 23.39 8.00 -2.82
N PHE A 210 23.43 7.61 -1.54
CA PHE A 210 24.67 7.23 -0.85
C PHE A 210 24.67 5.79 -0.30
N THR A 211 23.60 5.04 -0.46
CA THR A 211 23.51 3.66 0.03
C THR A 211 23.21 2.68 -1.10
N PRO A 212 23.61 1.41 -0.96
CA PRO A 212 23.23 0.39 -1.92
C PRO A 212 21.71 0.33 -2.13
N ASN A 213 21.30 0.09 -3.35
CA ASN A 213 19.89 -0.12 -3.65
C ASN A 213 19.36 -1.34 -2.86
N SER A 214 18.29 -1.14 -2.15
CA SER A 214 17.59 -2.22 -1.44
C SER A 214 16.23 -2.47 -2.07
N SER A 215 15.76 -3.71 -1.93
CA SER A 215 14.44 -4.10 -2.42
C SER A 215 13.71 -4.96 -1.39
N ALA A 216 12.40 -4.98 -1.49
CA ALA A 216 11.56 -5.79 -0.63
C ALA A 216 10.36 -6.34 -1.39
N HIS A 217 10.03 -7.59 -1.11
CA HIS A 217 8.77 -8.22 -1.46
C HIS A 217 7.81 -8.05 -0.29
N ILE A 218 6.61 -7.55 -0.55
CA ILE A 218 5.65 -7.24 0.51
C ILE A 218 4.34 -7.94 0.22
N LEU A 219 3.95 -8.83 1.13
CA LEU A 219 2.65 -9.46 1.18
C LEU A 219 1.76 -8.67 2.15
N SER A 220 0.53 -8.37 1.75
CA SER A 220 -0.40 -7.61 2.59
C SER A 220 -1.81 -8.22 2.52
N ILE A 221 -2.42 -8.29 3.68
CA ILE A 221 -3.81 -8.68 3.88
C ILE A 221 -4.54 -7.60 4.68
#